data_1dde74138228bdd9bb91a9215fec3427
#
_entry.id   1dde74138228bdd9bb91a9215fec3427
#
_cell.length_a   1.000
_cell.length_b   1.000
_cell.length_c   1.000
_cell.angle_alpha   90.00
_cell.angle_beta   90.00
_cell.angle_gamma   90.00
#
_symmetry.space_group_name_H-M   'P 1'
#
loop_
_entity.id
_entity.type
_entity.pdbx_description
1 polymer ?
#
loop_
_entity_poly.entity_id
_entity_poly.type
_entity_poly.pdbx_seq_one_letter_code
_entity_poly.pdbx_strand_id
1 'polypeptide(L)'
;MSVHVSLKSLPEWNRLVELVRELAFLDGGSDDAFTLASGRQSRWFFDMKPVMMHTESSKLLAHLFNHRLDDLNPDFVGGLELGAVPLTAIVITGAESNHRKGFMVRKSPKGRGGRKTNNPAGIEGASIAGGGSIVILEDVTTTGGSSIQAVERIRETTSCDVIAVISILDREEGGVEAFAEAGIPFESILTRSDIAQ
;
A
#
# COMPACT_ATOMS: atom_id res chain seq x y z
N MET A 1 -27.03 -3.86 -7.24
CA MET A 1 -26.47 -4.04 -5.89
C MET A 1 -25.38 -5.08 -6.02
N SER A 2 -24.12 -4.66 -6.07
CA SER A 2 -22.98 -5.59 -6.02
C SER A 2 -22.89 -6.14 -4.61
N VAL A 3 -22.92 -7.47 -4.47
CA VAL A 3 -22.69 -8.13 -3.18
C VAL A 3 -21.19 -8.02 -2.95
N HIS A 4 -20.76 -7.12 -2.06
CA HIS A 4 -19.34 -7.04 -1.64
C HIS A 4 -18.94 -8.36 -0.98
N VAL A 5 -18.21 -9.18 -1.70
CA VAL A 5 -17.59 -10.37 -1.15
C VAL A 5 -16.47 -9.92 -0.23
N SER A 6 -16.51 -10.31 1.04
CA SER A 6 -15.41 -10.02 1.96
C SER A 6 -14.14 -10.70 1.46
N LEU A 7 -13.03 -9.96 1.35
CA LEU A 7 -11.73 -10.51 0.96
C LEU A 7 -11.35 -11.73 1.80
N LYS A 8 -11.68 -11.72 3.10
CA LYS A 8 -11.41 -12.83 4.04
C LYS A 8 -12.13 -14.13 3.69
N SER A 9 -13.17 -14.09 2.84
CA SER A 9 -13.87 -15.29 2.37
C SER A 9 -13.23 -15.93 1.13
N LEU A 10 -12.26 -15.27 0.51
CA LEU A 10 -11.57 -15.78 -0.68
C LEU A 10 -10.47 -16.77 -0.28
N PRO A 11 -10.32 -17.90 -1.00
CA PRO A 11 -9.23 -18.86 -0.74
C PRO A 11 -7.84 -18.23 -0.85
N GLU A 12 -7.67 -17.27 -1.76
CA GLU A 12 -6.45 -16.50 -2.00
C GLU A 12 -6.02 -15.72 -0.76
N TRP A 13 -6.97 -15.22 0.03
CA TRP A 13 -6.68 -14.50 1.26
C TRP A 13 -6.05 -15.44 2.31
N ASN A 14 -6.63 -16.62 2.53
CA ASN A 14 -6.09 -17.60 3.47
C ASN A 14 -4.68 -18.03 3.07
N ARG A 15 -4.47 -18.29 1.76
CA ARG A 15 -3.15 -18.64 1.25
C ARG A 15 -2.12 -17.53 1.41
N LEU A 16 -2.53 -16.27 1.23
CA LEU A 16 -1.66 -15.13 1.49
C LEU A 16 -1.26 -15.04 2.97
N VAL A 17 -2.20 -15.28 3.91
CA VAL A 17 -1.90 -15.34 5.35
C VAL A 17 -0.78 -16.35 5.65
N GLU A 18 -0.85 -17.57 5.10
CA GLU A 18 0.19 -18.60 5.28
C GLU A 18 1.55 -18.12 4.78
N LEU A 19 1.59 -17.56 3.56
CA LEU A 19 2.84 -17.07 2.96
C LEU A 19 3.43 -15.86 3.70
N VAL A 20 2.60 -14.99 4.25
CA VAL A 20 3.07 -13.88 5.08
C VAL A 20 3.68 -14.39 6.38
N ARG A 21 3.08 -15.40 7.02
CA ARG A 21 3.68 -16.05 8.20
C ARG A 21 5.04 -16.69 7.90
N GLU A 22 5.16 -17.33 6.76
CA GLU A 22 6.38 -18.01 6.36
C GLU A 22 7.50 -17.04 5.94
N LEU A 23 7.18 -16.01 5.15
CA LEU A 23 8.16 -15.19 4.44
C LEU A 23 8.45 -13.82 5.09
N ALA A 24 7.51 -13.29 5.88
CA ALA A 24 7.53 -11.88 6.28
C ALA A 24 7.39 -11.64 7.78
N PHE A 25 6.93 -12.63 8.54
CA PHE A 25 6.63 -12.46 9.96
C PHE A 25 7.73 -13.04 10.85
N LEU A 26 8.16 -12.25 11.83
CA LEU A 26 9.08 -12.68 12.89
C LEU A 26 8.45 -12.40 14.25
N ASP A 27 8.38 -13.43 15.12
CA ASP A 27 8.05 -13.29 16.53
C ASP A 27 9.36 -13.36 17.35
N GLY A 28 9.72 -12.28 17.99
CA GLY A 28 10.92 -12.19 18.82
C GLY A 28 10.77 -12.77 20.23
N GLY A 29 9.55 -13.18 20.61
CA GLY A 29 9.28 -13.81 21.92
C GLY A 29 9.16 -12.83 23.09
N SER A 30 9.63 -11.59 22.97
CA SER A 30 9.49 -10.54 23.99
C SER A 30 9.08 -9.21 23.36
N ASP A 31 8.42 -8.34 24.14
CA ASP A 31 7.86 -7.07 23.66
C ASP A 31 8.91 -6.05 23.21
N ASP A 32 10.17 -6.26 23.52
CA ASP A 32 11.32 -5.43 23.19
C ASP A 32 12.28 -6.05 22.16
N ALA A 33 11.88 -7.17 21.53
CA ALA A 33 12.73 -7.93 20.61
C ALA A 33 13.19 -7.14 19.38
N PHE A 34 12.34 -6.24 18.88
CA PHE A 34 12.62 -5.44 17.68
C PHE A 34 12.46 -3.95 17.97
N THR A 35 13.38 -3.14 17.40
CA THR A 35 13.21 -1.68 17.36
C THR A 35 12.70 -1.26 16.00
N LEU A 36 11.52 -0.66 15.95
CA LEU A 36 10.87 -0.21 14.73
C LEU A 36 11.49 1.09 14.20
N ALA A 37 11.20 1.46 12.96
CA ALA A 37 11.63 2.72 12.36
C ALA A 37 11.13 3.96 13.14
N SER A 38 10.02 3.84 13.88
CA SER A 38 9.49 4.86 14.78
C SER A 38 10.27 4.99 16.10
N GLY A 39 11.24 4.12 16.36
CA GLY A 39 11.97 3.99 17.65
C GLY A 39 11.22 3.18 18.71
N ARG A 40 10.00 2.74 18.44
CA ARG A 40 9.21 1.93 19.38
C ARG A 40 9.72 0.49 19.41
N GLN A 41 9.64 -0.14 20.59
CA GLN A 41 9.90 -1.57 20.75
C GLN A 41 8.67 -2.37 20.31
N SER A 42 8.92 -3.58 19.78
CA SER A 42 7.86 -4.48 19.37
C SER A 42 8.32 -5.93 19.48
N ARG A 43 7.40 -6.80 19.87
CA ARG A 43 7.58 -8.25 19.82
C ARG A 43 7.62 -8.76 18.36
N TRP A 44 6.91 -8.10 17.45
CA TRP A 44 6.71 -8.57 16.09
C TRP A 44 7.39 -7.67 15.07
N PHE A 45 7.95 -8.29 14.06
CA PHE A 45 8.51 -7.60 12.91
C PHE A 45 7.88 -8.14 11.62
N PHE A 46 7.57 -7.22 10.69
CA PHE A 46 7.02 -7.56 9.37
C PHE A 46 7.85 -6.90 8.28
N ASP A 47 8.36 -7.71 7.34
CA ASP A 47 8.96 -7.22 6.10
C ASP A 47 8.21 -7.82 4.90
N MET A 48 7.41 -7.01 4.23
CA MET A 48 6.59 -7.48 3.11
C MET A 48 7.35 -7.60 1.79
N LYS A 49 8.61 -7.17 1.73
CA LYS A 49 9.41 -7.26 0.49
C LYS A 49 9.60 -8.71 0.01
N PRO A 50 9.93 -9.70 0.87
CA PRO A 50 9.97 -11.10 0.44
C PRO A 50 8.63 -11.59 -0.12
N VAL A 51 7.50 -11.19 0.47
CA VAL A 51 6.15 -11.55 -0.02
C VAL A 51 5.88 -10.94 -1.38
N MET A 52 6.21 -9.66 -1.58
CA MET A 52 6.03 -8.98 -2.86
C MET A 52 6.95 -9.52 -3.97
N MET A 53 8.10 -10.09 -3.61
CA MET A 53 9.10 -10.62 -4.55
C MET A 53 9.04 -12.14 -4.71
N HIS A 54 8.07 -12.82 -4.11
CA HIS A 54 7.83 -14.25 -4.28
C HIS A 54 6.71 -14.49 -5.30
N THR A 55 6.91 -15.41 -6.24
CA THR A 55 6.04 -15.60 -7.41
C THR A 55 4.58 -15.90 -7.06
N GLU A 56 4.33 -16.75 -6.05
CA GLU A 56 2.97 -17.12 -5.67
C GLU A 56 2.29 -15.94 -4.95
N SER A 57 2.91 -15.40 -3.91
CA SER A 57 2.30 -14.33 -3.11
C SER A 57 2.14 -13.02 -3.88
N SER A 58 3.01 -12.70 -4.85
CA SER A 58 2.80 -11.54 -5.72
C SER A 58 1.55 -11.66 -6.59
N LYS A 59 1.22 -12.89 -7.08
CA LYS A 59 -0.02 -13.13 -7.82
C LYS A 59 -1.26 -13.01 -6.92
N LEU A 60 -1.17 -13.51 -5.68
CA LEU A 60 -2.25 -13.37 -4.70
C LEU A 60 -2.47 -11.89 -4.33
N LEU A 61 -1.40 -11.13 -4.11
CA LEU A 61 -1.49 -9.69 -3.89
C LEU A 61 -2.15 -8.98 -5.08
N ALA A 62 -1.72 -9.28 -6.31
CA ALA A 62 -2.32 -8.73 -7.52
C ALA A 62 -3.83 -9.00 -7.55
N HIS A 63 -4.25 -10.23 -7.30
CA HIS A 63 -5.66 -10.64 -7.29
C HIS A 63 -6.46 -9.89 -6.22
N LEU A 64 -6.02 -9.93 -4.96
CA LEU A 64 -6.76 -9.34 -3.84
C LEU A 64 -6.84 -7.79 -3.93
N PHE A 65 -5.74 -7.12 -4.33
CA PHE A 65 -5.77 -5.69 -4.54
C PHE A 65 -6.67 -5.30 -5.71
N ASN A 66 -6.58 -5.98 -6.85
CA ASN A 66 -7.41 -5.64 -8.01
C ASN A 66 -8.90 -5.93 -7.74
N HIS A 67 -9.23 -7.00 -7.01
CA HIS A 67 -10.61 -7.26 -6.58
C HIS A 67 -11.19 -6.05 -5.82
N ARG A 68 -10.41 -5.43 -4.93
CA ARG A 68 -10.87 -4.24 -4.19
C ARG A 68 -10.82 -2.97 -5.03
N LEU A 69 -9.80 -2.80 -5.85
CA LEU A 69 -9.63 -1.63 -6.71
C LEU A 69 -10.66 -1.56 -7.85
N ASP A 70 -11.23 -2.68 -8.26
CA ASP A 70 -12.28 -2.69 -9.29
C ASP A 70 -13.59 -2.10 -8.76
N ASP A 71 -13.86 -2.21 -7.45
CA ASP A 71 -14.97 -1.52 -6.80
C ASP A 71 -14.75 0.00 -6.70
N LEU A 72 -13.52 0.42 -6.37
CA LEU A 72 -13.15 1.83 -6.22
C LEU A 72 -12.91 2.53 -7.58
N ASN A 73 -12.52 1.76 -8.57
CA ASN A 73 -12.24 2.19 -9.95
C ASN A 73 -11.35 3.43 -10.08
N PRO A 74 -10.15 3.49 -9.44
CA PRO A 74 -9.27 4.64 -9.52
C PRO A 74 -8.59 4.76 -10.88
N ASP A 75 -8.29 6.00 -11.31
CA ASP A 75 -7.48 6.28 -12.49
C ASP A 75 -6.00 5.92 -12.26
N PHE A 76 -5.54 6.10 -11.01
CA PHE A 76 -4.14 5.90 -10.64
C PHE A 76 -3.99 5.15 -9.33
N VAL A 77 -2.90 4.35 -9.24
CA VAL A 77 -2.45 3.70 -8.00
C VAL A 77 -0.97 3.95 -7.81
N GLY A 78 -0.54 4.09 -6.56
CA GLY A 78 0.88 4.30 -6.24
C GLY A 78 1.05 4.70 -4.80
N GLY A 79 2.28 4.97 -4.37
CA GLY A 79 2.56 5.37 -2.98
C GLY A 79 4.00 5.79 -2.77
N LEU A 80 4.38 5.96 -1.49
CA LEU A 80 5.72 6.43 -1.12
C LEU A 80 6.78 5.35 -1.34
N GLU A 81 7.91 5.72 -1.93
CA GLU A 81 9.07 4.82 -2.01
C GLU A 81 9.55 4.42 -0.60
N LEU A 82 10.04 3.17 -0.37
CA LEU A 82 10.33 2.15 -1.36
C LEU A 82 9.22 1.08 -1.44
N GLY A 83 8.51 0.77 -0.35
CA GLY A 83 7.58 -0.37 -0.22
C GLY A 83 6.45 -0.35 -1.25
N ALA A 84 5.87 0.81 -1.53
CA ALA A 84 4.79 0.93 -2.50
C ALA A 84 5.23 0.68 -3.96
N VAL A 85 6.52 0.80 -4.29
CA VAL A 85 6.97 0.67 -5.69
C VAL A 85 6.78 -0.74 -6.26
N PRO A 86 7.29 -1.82 -5.63
CA PRO A 86 7.02 -3.17 -6.12
C PRO A 86 5.54 -3.52 -6.05
N LEU A 87 4.81 -3.08 -5.03
CA LEU A 87 3.37 -3.32 -4.91
C LEU A 87 2.60 -2.67 -6.07
N THR A 88 2.94 -1.44 -6.43
CA THR A 88 2.33 -0.75 -7.59
C THR A 88 2.55 -1.54 -8.88
N ALA A 89 3.77 -2.04 -9.12
CA ALA A 89 4.06 -2.85 -10.29
C ALA A 89 3.24 -4.16 -10.32
N ILE A 90 3.13 -4.84 -9.18
CA ILE A 90 2.32 -6.06 -9.01
C ILE A 90 0.85 -5.79 -9.35
N VAL A 91 0.28 -4.74 -8.77
CA VAL A 91 -1.14 -4.37 -8.96
C VAL A 91 -1.42 -4.01 -10.43
N ILE A 92 -0.56 -3.20 -11.05
CA ILE A 92 -0.73 -2.81 -12.45
C ILE A 92 -0.59 -4.02 -13.40
N THR A 93 0.38 -4.90 -13.16
CA THR A 93 0.60 -6.08 -14.00
C THR A 93 -0.56 -7.07 -13.90
N GLY A 94 -1.18 -7.19 -12.72
CA GLY A 94 -2.32 -8.08 -12.49
C GLY A 94 -3.70 -7.48 -12.81
N ALA A 95 -3.77 -6.21 -13.23
CA ALA A 95 -5.04 -5.59 -13.58
C ALA A 95 -5.57 -6.13 -14.92
N GLU A 96 -6.86 -6.48 -14.96
CA GLU A 96 -7.53 -6.89 -16.20
C GLU A 96 -7.84 -5.69 -17.11
N SER A 97 -8.08 -4.52 -16.51
CA SER A 97 -8.39 -3.30 -17.25
C SER A 97 -7.14 -2.47 -17.54
N ASN A 98 -7.10 -1.87 -18.73
CA ASN A 98 -5.96 -1.06 -19.20
C ASN A 98 -6.04 0.44 -18.81
N HIS A 99 -7.06 0.87 -18.06
CA HIS A 99 -7.22 2.30 -17.72
C HIS A 99 -6.36 2.73 -16.55
N ARG A 100 -6.19 1.86 -15.53
CA ARG A 100 -5.44 2.15 -14.31
C ARG A 100 -3.96 2.29 -14.58
N LYS A 101 -3.34 3.32 -14.04
CA LYS A 101 -1.91 3.64 -14.27
C LYS A 101 -1.17 3.75 -12.94
N GLY A 102 0.13 3.37 -12.96
CA GLY A 102 0.98 3.38 -11.77
C GLY A 102 1.85 4.63 -11.68
N PHE A 103 1.97 5.18 -10.49
CA PHE A 103 2.92 6.25 -10.15
C PHE A 103 3.66 5.93 -8.85
N MET A 104 4.68 6.71 -8.51
CA MET A 104 5.35 6.64 -7.22
C MET A 104 5.64 8.03 -6.67
N VAL A 105 5.63 8.15 -5.36
CA VAL A 105 6.02 9.35 -4.62
C VAL A 105 7.40 9.10 -3.99
N ARG A 106 8.34 9.99 -4.23
CA ARG A 106 9.69 9.90 -3.66
C ARG A 106 9.74 10.56 -2.28
N LYS A 107 10.52 10.01 -1.38
CA LYS A 107 10.83 10.65 -0.07
C LYS A 107 11.50 12.02 -0.28
N SER A 108 12.41 12.07 -1.25
CA SER A 108 13.09 13.33 -1.62
C SER A 108 13.04 13.53 -3.14
N PRO A 109 12.67 14.74 -3.62
CA PRO A 109 12.68 15.05 -5.05
C PRO A 109 14.10 14.90 -5.64
N LYS A 110 14.20 14.35 -6.86
CA LYS A 110 15.46 14.37 -7.60
C LYS A 110 15.83 15.79 -8.01
N GLY A 111 17.05 16.21 -7.71
CA GLY A 111 17.59 17.51 -8.13
C GLY A 111 17.92 17.61 -9.62
N ARG A 112 17.98 16.50 -10.38
CA ARG A 112 18.38 16.44 -11.80
C ARG A 112 17.64 15.30 -12.53
N GLY A 113 17.43 15.49 -13.86
CA GLY A 113 16.88 14.48 -14.76
C GLY A 113 15.81 15.06 -15.70
N GLY A 114 15.76 14.55 -16.94
CA GLY A 114 14.68 14.87 -17.91
C GLY A 114 13.39 14.17 -17.49
N ARG A 115 12.25 14.84 -17.68
CA ARG A 115 10.92 14.29 -17.41
C ARG A 115 10.11 14.30 -18.71
N LYS A 116 9.50 13.16 -19.05
CA LYS A 116 8.50 13.09 -20.11
C LYS A 116 7.08 13.40 -19.63
N THR A 117 6.89 13.41 -18.31
CA THR A 117 5.61 13.71 -17.66
C THR A 117 5.69 15.10 -17.03
N ASN A 118 4.58 15.84 -17.02
CA ASN A 118 4.45 17.13 -16.33
C ASN A 118 4.18 16.96 -14.83
N ASN A 119 4.56 15.83 -14.26
CA ASN A 119 4.39 15.57 -12.83
C ASN A 119 5.16 16.58 -11.98
N PRO A 120 4.62 16.97 -10.81
CA PRO A 120 5.35 17.74 -9.81
C PRO A 120 6.64 17.06 -9.37
N ALA A 121 7.54 17.81 -8.76
CA ALA A 121 8.79 17.28 -8.24
C ALA A 121 8.53 16.20 -7.17
N GLY A 122 9.20 15.05 -7.33
CA GLY A 122 9.05 13.92 -6.42
C GLY A 122 7.89 12.98 -6.77
N ILE A 123 7.23 13.17 -7.90
CA ILE A 123 6.26 12.21 -8.43
C ILE A 123 6.78 11.68 -9.76
N GLU A 124 6.87 10.35 -9.89
CA GLU A 124 7.38 9.66 -11.08
C GLU A 124 6.40 8.57 -11.54
N GLY A 125 6.56 8.06 -12.76
CA GLY A 125 5.67 7.07 -13.36
C GLY A 125 4.65 7.71 -14.31
N ALA A 126 3.39 7.28 -14.24
CA ALA A 126 2.33 7.87 -15.06
C ALA A 126 2.12 9.35 -14.75
N SER A 127 1.67 10.12 -15.74
CA SER A 127 1.34 11.53 -15.53
C SER A 127 0.02 11.66 -14.77
N ILE A 128 0.09 12.25 -13.57
CA ILE A 128 -1.08 12.59 -12.75
C ILE A 128 -1.38 14.10 -12.78
N ALA A 129 -0.64 14.86 -13.60
CA ALA A 129 -0.77 16.32 -13.69
C ALA A 129 -2.14 16.79 -14.21
N GLY A 130 -2.88 15.94 -14.90
CA GLY A 130 -4.23 16.22 -15.41
C GLY A 130 -5.36 16.01 -14.40
N GLY A 131 -5.05 15.63 -13.17
CA GLY A 131 -6.06 15.24 -12.18
C GLY A 131 -6.55 13.79 -12.38
N GLY A 132 -7.47 13.37 -11.53
CA GLY A 132 -8.07 12.03 -11.53
C GLY A 132 -8.13 11.45 -10.12
N SER A 133 -8.76 10.29 -9.99
CA SER A 133 -8.90 9.57 -8.72
C SER A 133 -7.67 8.70 -8.44
N ILE A 134 -7.21 8.73 -7.18
CA ILE A 134 -6.01 8.01 -6.74
C ILE A 134 -6.33 7.11 -5.56
N VAL A 135 -5.80 5.88 -5.59
CA VAL A 135 -5.62 5.04 -4.40
C VAL A 135 -4.13 4.97 -4.07
N ILE A 136 -3.78 5.30 -2.83
CA ILE A 136 -2.43 5.12 -2.30
C ILE A 136 -2.25 3.68 -1.86
N LEU A 137 -1.14 3.08 -2.27
CA LEU A 137 -0.73 1.74 -1.89
C LEU A 137 0.39 1.81 -0.83
N GLU A 138 0.33 0.93 0.16
CA GLU A 138 1.35 0.81 1.21
C GLU A 138 1.68 -0.67 1.46
N ASP A 139 2.92 -1.00 1.78
CA ASP A 139 3.30 -2.36 2.15
C ASP A 139 2.92 -2.68 3.60
N VAL A 140 3.31 -1.84 4.55
CA VAL A 140 3.00 -2.01 5.97
C VAL A 140 2.59 -0.69 6.60
N THR A 141 1.40 -0.64 7.14
CA THR A 141 0.94 0.49 7.95
C THR A 141 1.25 0.24 9.42
N THR A 142 2.03 1.15 10.03
CA THR A 142 2.25 1.21 11.49
C THR A 142 1.38 2.33 12.06
N THR A 143 1.84 3.56 11.90
CA THR A 143 1.14 4.78 12.33
C THR A 143 0.53 5.57 11.16
N GLY A 144 0.66 5.09 9.94
CA GLY A 144 0.15 5.75 8.73
C GLY A 144 0.96 6.92 8.20
N GLY A 145 2.00 7.37 8.91
CA GLY A 145 2.73 8.61 8.59
C GLY A 145 3.30 8.67 7.16
N SER A 146 3.83 7.56 6.64
CA SER A 146 4.36 7.50 5.26
C SER A 146 3.29 7.78 4.20
N SER A 147 2.16 7.10 4.34
CA SER A 147 1.04 7.26 3.39
C SER A 147 0.36 8.62 3.53
N ILE A 148 0.20 9.13 4.77
CA ILE A 148 -0.33 10.49 5.00
C ILE A 148 0.57 11.53 4.32
N GLN A 149 1.90 11.43 4.45
CA GLN A 149 2.84 12.30 3.75
C GLN A 149 2.70 12.24 2.22
N ALA A 150 2.46 11.04 1.67
CA ALA A 150 2.21 10.89 0.23
C ALA A 150 0.91 11.56 -0.20
N VAL A 151 -0.17 11.39 0.58
CA VAL A 151 -1.48 12.02 0.35
C VAL A 151 -1.36 13.55 0.39
N GLU A 152 -0.73 14.10 1.43
CA GLU A 152 -0.52 15.54 1.56
C GLU A 152 0.23 16.11 0.36
N ARG A 153 1.34 15.49 -0.05
CA ARG A 153 2.10 15.91 -1.22
C ARG A 153 1.26 15.93 -2.50
N ILE A 154 0.42 14.90 -2.71
CA ILE A 154 -0.45 14.83 -3.88
C ILE A 154 -1.49 15.94 -3.82
N ARG A 155 -2.16 16.14 -2.68
CA ARG A 155 -3.16 17.20 -2.50
C ARG A 155 -2.60 18.60 -2.68
N GLU A 156 -1.35 18.84 -2.22
CA GLU A 156 -0.67 20.13 -2.35
C GLU A 156 -0.19 20.44 -3.78
N THR A 157 0.18 19.42 -4.54
CA THR A 157 0.91 19.62 -5.80
C THR A 157 0.13 19.23 -7.05
N THR A 158 -1.04 18.64 -6.91
CA THR A 158 -1.88 18.17 -8.02
C THR A 158 -3.35 18.50 -7.79
N SER A 159 -4.17 18.32 -8.83
CA SER A 159 -5.64 18.36 -8.73
C SER A 159 -6.27 16.97 -8.60
N CYS A 160 -5.48 15.97 -8.20
CA CYS A 160 -5.97 14.60 -8.00
C CYS A 160 -6.76 14.47 -6.70
N ASP A 161 -7.78 13.61 -6.72
CA ASP A 161 -8.54 13.23 -5.55
C ASP A 161 -8.03 11.90 -5.00
N VAL A 162 -7.51 11.90 -3.77
CA VAL A 162 -7.09 10.68 -3.08
C VAL A 162 -8.29 10.07 -2.38
N ILE A 163 -8.84 9.00 -2.97
CA ILE A 163 -10.09 8.37 -2.54
C ILE A 163 -9.90 7.29 -1.47
N ALA A 164 -8.72 6.69 -1.37
CA ALA A 164 -8.39 5.73 -0.31
C ALA A 164 -6.88 5.51 -0.18
N VAL A 165 -6.48 4.96 0.96
CA VAL A 165 -5.20 4.27 1.18
C VAL A 165 -5.48 2.79 1.40
N ILE A 166 -4.76 1.89 0.72
CA ILE A 166 -4.87 0.45 0.92
C ILE A 166 -3.49 -0.12 1.20
N SER A 167 -3.32 -0.79 2.37
CA SER A 167 -2.06 -1.47 2.71
C SER A 167 -2.16 -2.98 2.57
N ILE A 168 -1.01 -3.65 2.40
CA ILE A 168 -0.96 -5.11 2.51
C ILE A 168 -1.26 -5.51 3.95
N LEU A 169 -0.58 -4.88 4.91
CA LEU A 169 -0.69 -5.22 6.32
C LEU A 169 -0.89 -3.96 7.19
N ASP A 170 -1.92 -3.97 8.03
CA ASP A 170 -2.05 -3.05 9.15
C ASP A 170 -1.52 -3.71 10.43
N ARG A 171 -0.56 -3.06 11.09
CA ARG A 171 0.02 -3.53 12.36
C ARG A 171 -0.87 -3.27 13.57
N GLU A 172 -2.00 -2.58 13.39
CA GLU A 172 -2.92 -2.20 14.48
C GLU A 172 -2.21 -1.36 15.56
N GLU A 173 -1.40 -0.39 15.13
CA GLU A 173 -0.58 0.47 16.00
C GLU A 173 -0.94 1.96 15.86
N GLY A 174 -2.20 2.28 15.57
CA GLY A 174 -2.73 3.64 15.50
C GLY A 174 -2.86 4.19 14.08
N GLY A 175 -2.65 3.36 13.04
CA GLY A 175 -2.80 3.79 11.64
C GLY A 175 -4.23 4.15 11.29
N VAL A 176 -5.21 3.35 11.69
CA VAL A 176 -6.65 3.59 11.45
C VAL A 176 -7.08 4.94 11.99
N GLU A 177 -6.71 5.25 13.24
CA GLU A 177 -7.04 6.50 13.91
C GLU A 177 -6.38 7.70 13.21
N ALA A 178 -5.10 7.58 12.84
CA ALA A 178 -4.38 8.65 12.15
C ALA A 178 -4.97 8.95 10.77
N PHE A 179 -5.37 7.95 10.01
CA PHE A 179 -6.05 8.16 8.73
C PHE A 179 -7.44 8.79 8.92
N ALA A 180 -8.20 8.36 9.94
CA ALA A 180 -9.50 8.94 10.25
C ALA A 180 -9.37 10.44 10.63
N GLU A 181 -8.39 10.80 11.47
CA GLU A 181 -8.08 12.19 11.83
C GLU A 181 -7.67 13.03 10.60
N ALA A 182 -6.94 12.43 9.65
CA ALA A 182 -6.55 13.09 8.40
C ALA A 182 -7.68 13.14 7.34
N GLY A 183 -8.85 12.57 7.63
CA GLY A 183 -9.97 12.49 6.70
C GLY A 183 -9.67 11.64 5.46
N ILE A 184 -8.93 10.54 5.64
CA ILE A 184 -8.48 9.65 4.57
C ILE A 184 -9.13 8.27 4.78
N PRO A 185 -9.94 7.75 3.85
CA PRO A 185 -10.41 6.37 3.89
C PRO A 185 -9.22 5.39 3.86
N PHE A 186 -9.19 4.45 4.81
CA PHE A 186 -8.12 3.47 4.95
C PHE A 186 -8.67 2.05 5.02
N GLU A 187 -8.00 1.14 4.33
CA GLU A 187 -8.28 -0.29 4.35
C GLU A 187 -6.96 -1.08 4.34
N SER A 188 -6.99 -2.31 4.85
CA SER A 188 -5.87 -3.25 4.74
C SER A 188 -6.34 -4.62 4.24
N ILE A 189 -5.50 -5.30 3.48
CA ILE A 189 -5.78 -6.68 3.04
C ILE A 189 -5.68 -7.63 4.23
N LEU A 190 -4.67 -7.41 5.08
CA LEU A 190 -4.38 -8.20 6.29
C LEU A 190 -4.18 -7.27 7.48
N THR A 191 -4.44 -7.79 8.67
CA THR A 191 -4.06 -7.16 9.94
C THR A 191 -3.01 -8.00 10.66
N ARG A 192 -2.31 -7.39 11.63
CA ARG A 192 -1.43 -8.14 12.54
C ARG A 192 -2.17 -9.30 13.20
N SER A 193 -3.41 -9.08 13.65
CA SER A 193 -4.23 -10.10 14.32
C SER A 193 -4.58 -11.29 13.42
N ASP A 194 -4.55 -11.13 12.10
CA ASP A 194 -4.71 -12.23 11.15
C ASP A 194 -3.45 -13.11 11.08
N ILE A 195 -2.27 -12.59 11.42
CA ILE A 195 -0.97 -13.25 11.29
C ILE A 195 -0.45 -13.76 12.62
N ALA A 196 -0.34 -12.88 13.63
CA ALA A 196 0.17 -13.19 14.96
C ALA A 196 -0.97 -13.73 15.84
N GLN A 197 -1.10 -15.05 15.87
CA GLN A 197 -2.03 -15.77 16.76
C GLN A 197 -1.28 -16.36 17.93
#